data_2b2bbdbdca34b16dd0a13d5712a9bf96
#
_entry.id   2b2bbdbdca34b16dd0a13d5712a9bf96
#
_cell.length_a   1.000
_cell.length_b   1.000
_cell.length_c   1.000
_cell.angle_alpha   90.00
_cell.angle_beta   90.00
_cell.angle_gamma   90.00
#
_symmetry.space_group_name_H-M   'P 1'
#
loop_
_entity.id
_entity.type
_entity.pdbx_description
1 polymer ?
#
loop_
_entity_poly.entity_id
_entity_poly.type
_entity_poly.pdbx_seq_one_letter_code
_entity_poly.pdbx_strand_id
1 'polypeptide(L)'
;MLSHLKKTYDTIPKKYINFLRHIPDRVLFGKSYLPWKTKVSFDKNIIDKNLCDTLNYNRKNTQFGKDNIPTMVTVANAREVLESLPLVSSYDLSTNLDYYISKEFKGKNSYLTTTGGTGRSPTSILLSNESFGIEWAHMHSIWGLADYKKSKDLKLTLRGKSLKGDKLVEFNPVYNELVVDTFKVKDSNFEQFLEEIKKYDIKYIHGYPSLLKEFTVYFEKYNYKPKIKGIFLGSEGATIEDKRLISEFFDCKVVHWYGQSEKVALAVDIEENDMFRVFTSYGYPRVVDGELVATSFVNRALPLINYKTGDGAEIVEDDKYIYIKNIQSRRGKDFVYFDKDKQISTTAINLHSQIQDEILYYQIHQKEFAKIELKILQKATSNMDPNKLLEVFSAEMRANLKDFEIDARLVKEDEIAKSHRGKMILLVQELKFDKENNK
;
A
#
# COMPACT_ATOMS: atom_id res chain seq x y z
N MET A 1 -8.90 7.14 -17.91
CA MET A 1 -7.74 7.76 -18.61
C MET A 1 -6.50 6.85 -18.52
N LEU A 2 -6.05 6.39 -17.36
CA LEU A 2 -4.88 5.51 -17.23
C LEU A 2 -5.03 4.16 -17.94
N SER A 3 -6.20 3.53 -17.93
CA SER A 3 -6.46 2.30 -18.68
C SER A 3 -6.37 2.50 -20.20
N HIS A 4 -6.75 3.69 -20.70
CA HIS A 4 -6.57 4.06 -22.10
C HIS A 4 -5.11 4.39 -22.41
N LEU A 5 -4.41 5.09 -21.52
CA LEU A 5 -2.98 5.36 -21.65
C LEU A 5 -2.15 4.07 -21.63
N LYS A 6 -2.53 3.07 -20.82
CA LYS A 6 -1.85 1.78 -20.78
C LYS A 6 -2.03 1.00 -22.09
N LYS A 7 -3.24 1.00 -22.68
CA LYS A 7 -3.49 0.40 -24.02
C LYS A 7 -2.72 1.13 -25.11
N THR A 8 -2.63 2.45 -25.04
CA THR A 8 -1.90 3.28 -26.00
C THR A 8 -0.38 3.14 -25.83
N TYR A 9 0.11 2.90 -24.59
CA TYR A 9 1.51 2.71 -24.28
C TYR A 9 2.12 1.52 -25.05
N ASP A 10 1.42 0.40 -25.11
CA ASP A 10 1.86 -0.81 -25.81
C ASP A 10 1.95 -0.62 -27.34
N THR A 11 1.32 0.44 -27.88
CA THR A 11 1.33 0.78 -29.32
C THR A 11 2.34 1.86 -29.70
N ILE A 12 2.95 2.56 -28.72
CA ILE A 12 3.93 3.61 -28.99
C ILE A 12 5.27 3.00 -29.41
N PRO A 13 5.84 3.39 -30.56
CA PRO A 13 7.16 2.92 -30.96
C PRO A 13 8.20 3.24 -29.89
N LYS A 14 9.09 2.29 -29.58
CA LYS A 14 10.10 2.39 -28.51
C LYS A 14 10.93 3.67 -28.57
N LYS A 15 11.21 4.21 -29.76
CA LYS A 15 11.97 5.46 -29.95
C LYS A 15 11.31 6.71 -29.36
N TYR A 16 9.99 6.69 -29.17
CA TYR A 16 9.22 7.83 -28.60
C TYR A 16 8.86 7.62 -27.12
N ILE A 17 9.11 6.44 -26.58
CA ILE A 17 8.75 6.09 -25.18
C ILE A 17 9.45 7.04 -24.20
N ASN A 18 10.70 7.41 -24.45
CA ASN A 18 11.45 8.33 -23.58
C ASN A 18 10.84 9.72 -23.47
N PHE A 19 10.07 10.17 -24.47
CA PHE A 19 9.35 11.44 -24.41
C PHE A 19 8.23 11.48 -23.36
N LEU A 20 7.69 10.32 -22.98
CA LEU A 20 6.61 10.20 -22.01
C LEU A 20 7.01 10.70 -20.61
N ARG A 21 8.30 10.69 -20.26
CA ARG A 21 8.79 11.26 -18.99
C ARG A 21 8.51 12.76 -18.85
N HIS A 22 8.37 13.47 -20.00
CA HIS A 22 8.11 14.90 -20.04
C HIS A 22 6.62 15.26 -20.08
N ILE A 23 5.73 14.25 -20.07
CA ILE A 23 4.29 14.54 -19.96
C ILE A 23 4.06 15.34 -18.67
N PRO A 24 3.40 16.52 -18.77
CA PRO A 24 3.13 17.33 -17.60
C PRO A 24 2.34 16.57 -16.55
N ASP A 25 2.72 16.73 -15.29
CA ASP A 25 2.10 16.03 -14.16
C ASP A 25 0.57 16.22 -14.11
N ARG A 26 0.05 17.40 -14.50
CA ARG A 26 -1.39 17.65 -14.59
C ARG A 26 -2.12 16.73 -15.57
N VAL A 27 -1.43 16.27 -16.62
CA VAL A 27 -1.99 15.34 -17.61
C VAL A 27 -1.95 13.91 -17.09
N LEU A 28 -0.83 13.53 -16.45
CA LEU A 28 -0.66 12.18 -15.86
C LEU A 28 -1.58 11.96 -14.65
N PHE A 29 -1.60 12.91 -13.74
CA PHE A 29 -2.28 12.76 -12.44
C PHE A 29 -3.66 13.43 -12.41
N GLY A 30 -4.08 14.06 -13.51
CA GLY A 30 -5.41 14.65 -13.65
C GLY A 30 -5.55 16.06 -13.07
N LYS A 31 -6.76 16.60 -13.21
CA LYS A 31 -7.06 18.01 -12.90
C LYS A 31 -6.89 18.37 -11.41
N SER A 32 -7.06 17.41 -10.51
CA SER A 32 -6.95 17.61 -9.07
C SER A 32 -5.50 17.78 -8.57
N TYR A 33 -4.50 17.28 -9.31
CA TYR A 33 -3.11 17.26 -8.88
C TYR A 33 -2.53 18.64 -8.55
N LEU A 34 -2.58 19.57 -9.50
CA LEU A 34 -1.98 20.92 -9.30
C LEU A 34 -2.66 21.73 -8.20
N PRO A 35 -4.00 21.81 -8.12
CA PRO A 35 -4.68 22.50 -7.02
C PRO A 35 -4.35 21.92 -5.65
N TRP A 36 -4.11 20.60 -5.57
CA TRP A 36 -3.79 19.97 -4.31
C TRP A 36 -2.33 20.14 -3.88
N LYS A 37 -1.40 20.36 -4.78
CA LYS A 37 -0.01 20.68 -4.40
C LYS A 37 0.12 21.87 -3.44
N THR A 38 -0.78 22.85 -3.55
CA THR A 38 -0.82 24.01 -2.65
C THR A 38 -1.66 23.79 -1.39
N LYS A 39 -2.44 22.69 -1.33
CA LYS A 39 -3.33 22.37 -0.22
C LYS A 39 -2.75 21.29 0.70
N VAL A 40 -1.68 20.61 0.28
CA VAL A 40 -0.98 19.63 1.12
C VAL A 40 -0.52 20.31 2.40
N SER A 41 -0.91 19.79 3.55
CA SER A 41 -0.65 20.41 4.85
C SER A 41 -0.52 19.38 5.96
N PHE A 42 0.32 19.71 6.92
CA PHE A 42 0.46 19.03 8.21
C PHE A 42 -0.22 19.79 9.36
N ASP A 43 -0.71 21.00 9.11
CA ASP A 43 -1.28 21.89 10.15
C ASP A 43 -2.57 21.31 10.72
N LYS A 44 -2.58 21.02 12.03
CA LYS A 44 -3.76 20.45 12.70
C LYS A 44 -4.96 21.40 12.76
N ASN A 45 -4.77 22.69 12.60
CA ASN A 45 -5.85 23.68 12.66
C ASN A 45 -6.86 23.56 11.50
N ILE A 46 -6.53 22.86 10.42
CA ILE A 46 -7.46 22.64 9.31
C ILE A 46 -8.42 21.46 9.54
N ILE A 47 -8.18 20.62 10.55
CA ILE A 47 -8.89 19.36 10.76
C ILE A 47 -10.38 19.60 10.99
N ASP A 48 -10.76 20.47 11.89
CA ASP A 48 -12.17 20.65 12.27
C ASP A 48 -13.03 21.13 11.11
N LYS A 49 -12.45 21.98 10.24
CA LYS A 49 -13.07 22.37 9.00
C LYS A 49 -13.21 21.18 8.03
N ASN A 50 -12.15 20.41 7.83
CA ASN A 50 -12.17 19.24 6.95
C ASN A 50 -13.14 18.17 7.43
N LEU A 51 -13.23 17.95 8.75
CA LEU A 51 -14.21 17.06 9.37
C LEU A 51 -15.63 17.56 9.11
N CYS A 52 -15.90 18.84 9.39
CA CYS A 52 -17.21 19.46 9.14
C CYS A 52 -17.65 19.26 7.68
N ASP A 53 -16.77 19.57 6.72
CA ASP A 53 -17.03 19.40 5.29
C ASP A 53 -17.28 17.93 4.92
N THR A 54 -16.48 17.00 5.47
CA THR A 54 -16.59 15.56 5.17
C THR A 54 -17.84 14.94 5.77
N LEU A 55 -18.19 15.27 7.01
CA LEU A 55 -19.38 14.77 7.68
C LEU A 55 -20.66 15.27 7.01
N ASN A 56 -20.75 16.56 6.67
CA ASN A 56 -21.87 17.11 5.93
C ASN A 56 -22.00 16.55 4.52
N TYR A 57 -20.86 16.30 3.84
CA TYR A 57 -20.84 15.62 2.55
C TYR A 57 -21.40 14.19 2.66
N ASN A 58 -20.95 13.42 3.68
CA ASN A 58 -21.43 12.06 3.94
C ASN A 58 -22.93 12.04 4.20
N ARG A 59 -23.41 12.89 5.12
CA ARG A 59 -24.84 13.03 5.44
C ARG A 59 -25.71 13.25 4.20
N LYS A 60 -25.24 14.06 3.27
CA LYS A 60 -25.97 14.37 2.03
C LYS A 60 -25.90 13.23 1.01
N ASN A 61 -24.78 12.51 0.92
CA ASN A 61 -24.46 11.74 -0.26
C ASN A 61 -24.33 10.24 -0.07
N THR A 62 -24.24 9.72 1.17
CA THR A 62 -24.18 8.28 1.45
C THR A 62 -25.40 7.84 2.26
N GLN A 63 -25.73 6.54 2.22
CA GLN A 63 -26.77 6.01 3.10
C GLN A 63 -26.29 5.97 4.55
N PHE A 64 -25.02 5.56 4.77
CA PHE A 64 -24.38 5.63 6.09
C PHE A 64 -24.51 7.00 6.75
N GLY A 65 -24.21 8.06 5.99
CA GLY A 65 -24.29 9.42 6.53
C GLY A 65 -25.71 9.88 6.84
N LYS A 66 -26.71 9.46 6.06
CA LYS A 66 -28.12 9.77 6.34
C LYS A 66 -28.63 9.12 7.61
N ASP A 67 -28.23 7.88 7.85
CA ASP A 67 -28.74 7.08 8.97
C ASP A 67 -28.05 7.45 10.29
N ASN A 68 -26.77 7.87 10.23
CA ASN A 68 -25.95 8.05 11.42
C ASN A 68 -25.63 9.52 11.78
N ILE A 69 -25.70 10.46 10.84
CA ILE A 69 -25.41 11.87 11.10
C ILE A 69 -26.72 12.65 11.22
N PRO A 70 -27.21 12.90 12.44
CA PRO A 70 -28.59 13.34 12.66
C PRO A 70 -28.84 14.79 12.23
N THR A 71 -27.87 15.66 12.37
CA THR A 71 -27.98 17.09 12.13
C THR A 71 -26.87 17.63 11.26
N MET A 72 -27.03 18.87 10.77
CA MET A 72 -25.96 19.58 10.09
C MET A 72 -24.78 19.80 11.07
N VAL A 73 -23.59 19.40 10.64
CA VAL A 73 -22.37 19.52 11.44
C VAL A 73 -21.77 20.90 11.26
N THR A 74 -21.31 21.49 12.32
CA THR A 74 -20.57 22.75 12.35
C THR A 74 -19.09 22.48 12.64
N VAL A 75 -18.22 23.45 12.40
CA VAL A 75 -16.79 23.32 12.75
C VAL A 75 -16.63 23.07 14.26
N ALA A 76 -17.47 23.70 15.09
CA ALA A 76 -17.38 23.61 16.56
C ALA A 76 -17.76 22.23 17.12
N ASN A 77 -18.66 21.47 16.46
CA ASN A 77 -19.12 20.16 16.95
C ASN A 77 -18.62 18.98 16.11
N ALA A 78 -17.76 19.22 15.12
CA ALA A 78 -17.38 18.18 14.16
C ALA A 78 -16.66 16.98 14.83
N ARG A 79 -15.83 17.22 15.83
CA ARG A 79 -15.15 16.13 16.58
C ARG A 79 -16.12 15.34 17.43
N GLU A 80 -17.00 16.01 18.18
CA GLU A 80 -18.03 15.37 19.00
C GLU A 80 -18.95 14.47 18.14
N VAL A 81 -19.42 15.00 17.02
CA VAL A 81 -20.21 14.20 16.08
C VAL A 81 -19.41 13.02 15.56
N LEU A 82 -18.15 13.20 15.14
CA LEU A 82 -17.31 12.10 14.67
C LEU A 82 -17.17 10.99 15.72
N GLU A 83 -16.97 11.35 16.97
CA GLU A 83 -16.79 10.41 18.09
C GLU A 83 -18.05 9.61 18.41
N SER A 84 -19.23 10.18 18.17
CA SER A 84 -20.51 9.49 18.35
C SER A 84 -20.84 8.48 17.23
N LEU A 85 -20.15 8.56 16.08
CA LEU A 85 -20.44 7.70 14.93
C LEU A 85 -19.84 6.30 15.08
N PRO A 86 -20.49 5.28 14.51
CA PRO A 86 -19.97 3.92 14.56
C PRO A 86 -18.62 3.78 13.86
N LEU A 87 -17.83 2.82 14.32
CA LEU A 87 -16.59 2.41 13.67
C LEU A 87 -16.90 1.54 12.45
N VAL A 88 -16.22 1.80 11.35
CA VAL A 88 -16.38 1.06 10.08
C VAL A 88 -15.18 0.16 9.85
N SER A 89 -15.41 -1.11 9.58
CA SER A 89 -14.36 -2.09 9.30
C SER A 89 -14.36 -2.52 7.84
N SER A 90 -13.30 -3.23 7.43
CA SER A 90 -13.25 -3.87 6.11
C SER A 90 -14.34 -4.93 5.92
N TYR A 91 -14.79 -5.57 7.01
CA TYR A 91 -15.92 -6.51 6.97
C TYR A 91 -17.21 -5.80 6.61
N ASP A 92 -17.48 -4.64 7.20
CA ASP A 92 -18.68 -3.84 6.90
C ASP A 92 -18.68 -3.43 5.42
N LEU A 93 -17.53 -3.02 4.88
CA LEU A 93 -17.39 -2.71 3.45
C LEU A 93 -17.60 -3.94 2.56
N SER A 94 -17.09 -5.10 2.94
CA SER A 94 -17.23 -6.33 2.15
C SER A 94 -18.67 -6.86 2.13
N THR A 95 -19.43 -6.56 3.19
CA THR A 95 -20.83 -7.02 3.34
C THR A 95 -21.82 -6.09 2.66
N ASN A 96 -21.59 -4.78 2.73
CA ASN A 96 -22.51 -3.78 2.16
C ASN A 96 -21.79 -2.52 1.69
N LEU A 97 -20.99 -2.64 0.63
CA LEU A 97 -20.23 -1.52 0.10
C LEU A 97 -21.12 -0.35 -0.36
N ASP A 98 -22.29 -0.66 -0.95
CA ASP A 98 -23.23 0.34 -1.47
C ASP A 98 -23.75 1.30 -0.39
N TYR A 99 -23.80 0.87 0.86
CA TYR A 99 -24.21 1.69 2.01
C TYR A 99 -23.28 2.89 2.25
N TYR A 100 -22.00 2.72 1.92
CA TYR A 100 -20.93 3.71 2.11
C TYR A 100 -20.63 4.52 0.85
N ILE A 101 -21.04 4.06 -0.34
CA ILE A 101 -20.77 4.74 -1.61
C ILE A 101 -21.58 6.02 -1.73
N SER A 102 -20.91 7.10 -2.14
CA SER A 102 -21.56 8.35 -2.49
C SER A 102 -22.40 8.21 -3.76
N LYS A 103 -23.65 8.63 -3.70
CA LYS A 103 -24.58 8.66 -4.85
C LYS A 103 -24.06 9.47 -6.06
N GLU A 104 -23.18 10.44 -5.82
CA GLU A 104 -22.59 11.26 -6.89
C GLU A 104 -21.61 10.47 -7.77
N PHE A 105 -21.06 9.36 -7.25
CA PHE A 105 -20.04 8.55 -7.94
C PHE A 105 -20.53 7.18 -8.38
N LYS A 106 -21.76 6.82 -8.08
CA LYS A 106 -22.32 5.52 -8.45
C LYS A 106 -22.31 5.36 -9.97
N GLY A 107 -21.44 4.47 -10.48
CA GLY A 107 -21.27 4.16 -11.90
C GLY A 107 -20.54 5.20 -12.76
N LYS A 108 -19.94 6.26 -12.17
CA LYS A 108 -19.24 7.30 -12.93
C LYS A 108 -18.11 7.96 -12.12
N ASN A 109 -17.10 8.46 -12.84
CA ASN A 109 -15.98 9.24 -12.29
C ASN A 109 -15.22 8.55 -11.15
N SER A 110 -15.30 7.24 -11.11
CA SER A 110 -14.67 6.38 -10.10
C SER A 110 -14.16 5.09 -10.72
N TYR A 111 -13.33 4.38 -9.99
CA TYR A 111 -12.85 3.06 -10.35
C TYR A 111 -12.74 2.20 -9.10
N LEU A 112 -12.98 0.90 -9.28
CA LEU A 112 -12.84 -0.08 -8.22
C LEU A 112 -11.36 -0.48 -8.11
N THR A 113 -10.87 -0.62 -6.89
CA THR A 113 -9.58 -1.23 -6.57
C THR A 113 -9.77 -2.16 -5.39
N THR A 114 -8.84 -3.09 -5.20
CA THR A 114 -8.83 -3.98 -4.05
C THR A 114 -7.68 -3.63 -3.13
N THR A 115 -7.89 -3.79 -1.83
CA THR A 115 -6.80 -3.71 -0.87
C THR A 115 -5.93 -4.95 -1.03
N GLY A 116 -4.62 -4.80 -1.02
CA GLY A 116 -3.71 -5.94 -0.90
C GLY A 116 -3.99 -6.64 0.44
N GLY A 117 -4.65 -7.79 0.39
CA GLY A 117 -5.11 -8.49 1.57
C GLY A 117 -3.97 -9.11 2.38
N THR A 118 -3.42 -8.37 3.33
CA THR A 118 -2.43 -8.87 4.29
C THR A 118 -3.05 -9.02 5.67
N GLY A 119 -4.03 -9.90 5.81
CA GLY A 119 -4.68 -10.18 7.09
C GLY A 119 -6.20 -10.03 7.10
N ARG A 120 -6.80 -9.68 5.96
CA ARG A 120 -8.26 -9.60 5.76
C ARG A 120 -8.59 -10.02 4.34
N SER A 121 -9.87 -10.34 4.10
CA SER A 121 -10.39 -10.49 2.73
C SER A 121 -9.99 -9.27 1.90
N PRO A 122 -9.61 -9.44 0.62
CA PRO A 122 -9.46 -8.33 -0.29
C PRO A 122 -10.75 -7.51 -0.26
N THR A 123 -10.66 -6.29 0.22
CA THR A 123 -11.83 -5.41 0.31
C THR A 123 -11.87 -4.53 -0.90
N SER A 124 -12.98 -4.54 -1.61
CA SER A 124 -13.21 -3.63 -2.73
C SER A 124 -13.36 -2.20 -2.24
N ILE A 125 -12.57 -1.30 -2.78
CA ILE A 125 -12.57 0.13 -2.46
C ILE A 125 -12.91 0.91 -3.72
N LEU A 126 -13.96 1.71 -3.68
CA LEU A 126 -14.30 2.62 -4.77
C LEU A 126 -13.51 3.92 -4.60
N LEU A 127 -12.64 4.23 -5.54
CA LEU A 127 -11.86 5.47 -5.55
C LEU A 127 -12.40 6.45 -6.58
N SER A 128 -12.53 7.72 -6.19
CA SER A 128 -12.84 8.78 -7.16
C SER A 128 -11.64 9.02 -8.08
N ASN A 129 -11.89 9.37 -9.35
CA ASN A 129 -10.80 9.72 -10.27
C ASN A 129 -9.97 10.91 -9.77
N GLU A 130 -10.56 11.78 -8.97
CA GLU A 130 -9.88 12.92 -8.36
C GLU A 130 -8.89 12.49 -7.26
N SER A 131 -9.24 11.47 -6.48
CA SER A 131 -8.39 10.98 -5.39
C SER A 131 -7.02 10.53 -5.87
N PHE A 132 -6.90 10.07 -7.12
CA PHE A 132 -5.63 9.72 -7.72
C PHE A 132 -4.66 10.91 -7.80
N GLY A 133 -5.11 12.05 -8.34
CA GLY A 133 -4.28 13.24 -8.42
C GLY A 133 -3.98 13.84 -7.04
N ILE A 134 -4.93 13.74 -6.11
CA ILE A 134 -4.76 14.19 -4.73
C ILE A 134 -3.66 13.37 -4.04
N GLU A 135 -3.70 12.06 -4.18
CA GLU A 135 -2.67 11.15 -3.67
C GLU A 135 -1.28 11.52 -4.19
N TRP A 136 -1.16 11.68 -5.51
CA TRP A 136 0.13 12.00 -6.13
C TRP A 136 0.66 13.39 -5.73
N ALA A 137 -0.22 14.35 -5.41
CA ALA A 137 0.20 15.61 -4.85
C ALA A 137 0.87 15.44 -3.48
N HIS A 138 0.30 14.59 -2.61
CA HIS A 138 0.89 14.25 -1.32
C HIS A 138 2.18 13.42 -1.47
N MET A 139 2.17 12.40 -2.34
CA MET A 139 3.36 11.57 -2.57
C MET A 139 4.54 12.38 -3.11
N HIS A 140 4.30 13.32 -4.02
CA HIS A 140 5.36 14.21 -4.50
C HIS A 140 5.80 15.21 -3.43
N SER A 141 4.95 15.56 -2.46
CA SER A 141 5.37 16.33 -1.28
C SER A 141 6.30 15.51 -0.38
N ILE A 142 5.97 14.22 -0.15
CA ILE A 142 6.82 13.29 0.60
C ILE A 142 8.19 13.14 -0.08
N TRP A 143 8.21 12.81 -1.37
CA TRP A 143 9.47 12.62 -2.10
C TRP A 143 10.27 13.92 -2.26
N GLY A 144 9.58 15.07 -2.26
CA GLY A 144 10.18 16.40 -2.22
C GLY A 144 11.02 16.67 -0.97
N LEU A 145 10.80 15.92 0.13
CA LEU A 145 11.64 16.02 1.35
C LEU A 145 13.10 15.58 1.11
N ALA A 146 13.35 14.84 0.02
CA ALA A 146 14.69 14.51 -0.47
C ALA A 146 14.97 15.14 -1.84
N ASP A 147 14.34 16.28 -2.16
CA ASP A 147 14.54 17.05 -3.40
C ASP A 147 14.22 16.32 -4.71
N TYR A 148 13.44 15.23 -4.66
CA TYR A 148 13.07 14.46 -5.84
C TYR A 148 12.18 15.24 -6.80
N LYS A 149 12.53 15.20 -8.08
CA LYS A 149 11.76 15.79 -9.19
C LYS A 149 11.55 14.75 -10.29
N LYS A 150 10.31 14.23 -10.42
CA LYS A 150 9.96 13.18 -11.39
C LYS A 150 10.49 13.42 -12.81
N SER A 151 10.45 14.65 -13.30
CA SER A 151 10.88 14.97 -14.66
C SER A 151 12.40 14.90 -14.88
N LYS A 152 13.20 14.91 -13.81
CA LYS A 152 14.66 14.97 -13.86
C LYS A 152 15.33 13.72 -13.28
N ASP A 153 14.76 13.20 -12.21
CA ASP A 153 15.41 12.20 -11.37
C ASP A 153 14.84 10.81 -11.65
N LEU A 154 15.70 9.90 -12.11
CA LEU A 154 15.36 8.49 -12.29
C LEU A 154 15.42 7.78 -10.94
N LYS A 155 14.40 7.00 -10.63
CA LYS A 155 14.38 6.14 -9.46
C LYS A 155 14.39 4.66 -9.84
N LEU A 156 15.15 3.86 -9.09
CA LEU A 156 15.05 2.40 -9.09
C LEU A 156 13.87 1.99 -8.21
N THR A 157 12.99 1.13 -8.71
CA THR A 157 11.79 0.72 -7.98
C THR A 157 11.87 -0.76 -7.62
N LEU A 158 12.04 -1.03 -6.31
CA LEU A 158 12.12 -2.36 -5.68
C LEU A 158 10.80 -2.67 -4.97
N ARG A 159 9.85 -3.19 -5.72
CA ARG A 159 8.54 -3.59 -5.20
C ARG A 159 8.20 -4.96 -5.78
N GLY A 160 7.36 -5.75 -5.08
CA GLY A 160 6.95 -7.05 -5.57
C GLY A 160 6.27 -6.97 -6.94
N LYS A 161 7.07 -6.91 -8.01
CA LYS A 161 6.58 -6.85 -9.39
C LYS A 161 7.31 -7.86 -10.25
N SER A 162 6.54 -8.65 -11.00
CA SER A 162 7.05 -9.56 -12.02
C SER A 162 7.00 -8.88 -13.39
N LEU A 163 8.08 -9.02 -14.16
CA LEU A 163 8.20 -8.52 -15.53
C LEU A 163 7.98 -9.65 -16.53
N LYS A 164 7.52 -9.30 -17.73
CA LYS A 164 7.34 -10.28 -18.83
C LYS A 164 8.68 -10.78 -19.39
N GLY A 165 8.74 -12.07 -19.73
CA GLY A 165 9.95 -12.71 -20.28
C GLY A 165 11.08 -12.74 -19.23
N ASP A 166 12.35 -12.74 -19.68
CA ASP A 166 13.54 -12.89 -18.83
C ASP A 166 14.12 -11.56 -18.34
N LYS A 167 13.38 -10.48 -18.46
CA LYS A 167 13.86 -9.16 -18.03
C LYS A 167 14.03 -9.09 -16.53
N LEU A 168 15.16 -8.59 -16.07
CA LEU A 168 15.42 -8.24 -14.68
C LEU A 168 14.95 -6.82 -14.34
N VAL A 169 15.03 -5.90 -15.31
CA VAL A 169 14.60 -4.52 -15.17
C VAL A 169 13.78 -4.05 -16.37
N GLU A 170 12.91 -3.09 -16.17
CA GLU A 170 12.15 -2.43 -17.24
C GLU A 170 11.98 -0.93 -16.94
N PHE A 171 12.36 -0.09 -17.93
CA PHE A 171 12.19 1.35 -17.80
C PHE A 171 10.74 1.75 -18.04
N ASN A 172 10.16 2.45 -17.06
CA ASN A 172 8.83 3.05 -17.12
C ASN A 172 8.94 4.58 -17.21
N PRO A 173 8.87 5.16 -18.40
CA PRO A 173 9.06 6.60 -18.59
C PRO A 173 7.93 7.45 -18.03
N VAL A 174 6.73 6.90 -17.86
CA VAL A 174 5.58 7.64 -17.31
C VAL A 174 5.87 8.13 -15.90
N TYR A 175 6.47 7.29 -15.08
CA TYR A 175 6.85 7.61 -13.70
C TYR A 175 8.35 7.90 -13.53
N ASN A 176 9.10 7.90 -14.64
CA ASN A 176 10.56 8.02 -14.65
C ASN A 176 11.20 7.06 -13.65
N GLU A 177 10.93 5.78 -13.83
CA GLU A 177 11.41 4.72 -12.94
C GLU A 177 11.96 3.52 -13.70
N LEU A 178 12.98 2.90 -13.14
CA LEU A 178 13.47 1.61 -13.55
C LEU A 178 12.91 0.55 -12.60
N VAL A 179 11.94 -0.21 -13.08
CA VAL A 179 11.26 -1.24 -12.29
C VAL A 179 12.08 -2.52 -12.30
N VAL A 180 12.31 -3.09 -11.13
CA VAL A 180 13.04 -4.35 -10.95
C VAL A 180 12.06 -5.50 -10.77
N ASP A 181 12.31 -6.63 -11.45
CA ASP A 181 11.66 -7.91 -11.13
C ASP A 181 12.37 -8.51 -9.89
N THR A 182 11.89 -8.13 -8.71
CA THR A 182 12.48 -8.57 -7.45
C THR A 182 12.32 -10.07 -7.18
N PHE A 183 11.46 -10.75 -7.93
CA PHE A 183 11.32 -12.21 -7.84
C PHE A 183 12.38 -12.95 -8.68
N LYS A 184 12.89 -12.31 -9.74
CA LYS A 184 13.92 -12.90 -10.61
C LYS A 184 15.34 -12.51 -10.22
N VAL A 185 15.54 -11.29 -9.68
CA VAL A 185 16.87 -10.88 -9.22
C VAL A 185 17.22 -11.66 -7.96
N LYS A 186 18.32 -12.40 -8.02
CA LYS A 186 18.85 -13.25 -6.97
C LYS A 186 20.36 -13.10 -6.92
N ASP A 187 20.99 -13.59 -5.88
CA ASP A 187 22.45 -13.58 -5.75
C ASP A 187 23.14 -14.18 -7.00
N SER A 188 22.64 -15.30 -7.53
CA SER A 188 23.22 -16.00 -8.68
C SER A 188 23.23 -15.22 -10.00
N ASN A 189 22.42 -14.18 -10.15
CA ASN A 189 22.35 -13.34 -11.34
C ASN A 189 22.52 -11.85 -11.04
N PHE A 190 23.02 -11.51 -9.86
CA PHE A 190 23.13 -10.13 -9.43
C PHE A 190 24.14 -9.33 -10.26
N GLU A 191 25.23 -9.95 -10.74
CA GLU A 191 26.17 -9.31 -11.66
C GLU A 191 25.47 -8.86 -12.95
N GLN A 192 24.64 -9.72 -13.55
CA GLN A 192 23.86 -9.37 -14.72
C GLN A 192 22.91 -8.19 -14.43
N PHE A 193 22.26 -8.21 -13.26
CA PHE A 193 21.42 -7.10 -12.83
C PHE A 193 22.24 -5.80 -12.70
N LEU A 194 23.43 -5.85 -12.12
CA LEU A 194 24.34 -4.69 -12.01
C LEU A 194 24.71 -4.13 -13.39
N GLU A 195 25.05 -4.98 -14.35
CA GLU A 195 25.35 -4.56 -15.72
C GLU A 195 24.17 -3.83 -16.39
N GLU A 196 22.95 -4.25 -16.08
CA GLU A 196 21.74 -3.60 -16.60
C GLU A 196 21.51 -2.24 -15.96
N ILE A 197 21.59 -2.12 -14.63
CA ILE A 197 21.32 -0.85 -13.93
C ILE A 197 22.42 0.20 -14.11
N LYS A 198 23.68 -0.21 -14.31
CA LYS A 198 24.81 0.70 -14.59
C LYS A 198 24.62 1.52 -15.87
N LYS A 199 23.74 1.10 -16.78
CA LYS A 199 23.41 1.84 -18.01
C LYS A 199 22.55 3.09 -17.74
N TYR A 200 22.08 3.26 -16.49
CA TYR A 200 21.14 4.32 -16.10
C TYR A 200 21.73 5.20 -15.00
N ASP A 201 21.44 6.50 -15.07
CA ASP A 201 21.80 7.46 -14.02
C ASP A 201 20.72 7.48 -12.92
N ILE A 202 20.71 6.42 -12.09
CA ILE A 202 19.77 6.26 -10.99
C ILE A 202 20.17 7.22 -9.87
N LYS A 203 19.21 8.04 -9.40
CA LYS A 203 19.42 9.02 -8.32
C LYS A 203 18.65 8.69 -7.05
N TYR A 204 17.60 7.90 -7.13
CA TYR A 204 16.74 7.54 -6.01
C TYR A 204 16.39 6.07 -6.05
N ILE A 205 16.10 5.50 -4.88
CA ILE A 205 15.52 4.17 -4.78
C ILE A 205 14.17 4.29 -4.08
N HIS A 206 13.16 3.57 -4.58
CA HIS A 206 11.85 3.43 -3.98
C HIS A 206 11.54 1.96 -3.80
N GLY A 207 11.19 1.54 -2.60
CA GLY A 207 10.93 0.12 -2.40
C GLY A 207 10.36 -0.24 -1.03
N TYR A 208 10.15 -1.53 -0.87
CA TYR A 208 9.81 -2.10 0.41
C TYR A 208 11.07 -2.20 1.28
N PRO A 209 10.97 -1.89 2.58
CA PRO A 209 12.10 -2.01 3.51
C PRO A 209 12.80 -3.38 3.45
N SER A 210 12.03 -4.47 3.41
CA SER A 210 12.56 -5.83 3.35
C SER A 210 13.41 -6.06 2.09
N LEU A 211 12.92 -5.65 0.91
CA LEU A 211 13.64 -5.77 -0.34
C LEU A 211 14.89 -4.87 -0.38
N LEU A 212 14.79 -3.68 0.21
CA LEU A 212 15.94 -2.79 0.26
C LEU A 212 17.08 -3.36 1.11
N LYS A 213 16.76 -3.98 2.24
CA LYS A 213 17.74 -4.69 3.08
C LYS A 213 18.42 -5.82 2.30
N GLU A 214 17.65 -6.66 1.63
CA GLU A 214 18.18 -7.75 0.80
C GLU A 214 19.10 -7.22 -0.29
N PHE A 215 18.68 -6.20 -1.03
CA PHE A 215 19.49 -5.60 -2.09
C PHE A 215 20.74 -4.88 -1.55
N THR A 216 20.68 -4.31 -0.34
CA THR A 216 21.86 -3.72 0.31
C THR A 216 22.93 -4.76 0.55
N VAL A 217 22.56 -5.95 1.06
CA VAL A 217 23.48 -7.08 1.24
C VAL A 217 24.11 -7.51 -0.09
N TYR A 218 23.31 -7.58 -1.17
CA TYR A 218 23.85 -7.92 -2.49
C TYR A 218 24.79 -6.82 -3.02
N PHE A 219 24.42 -5.55 -2.91
CA PHE A 219 25.28 -4.43 -3.31
C PHE A 219 26.62 -4.46 -2.57
N GLU A 220 26.61 -4.73 -1.28
CA GLU A 220 27.81 -4.86 -0.46
C GLU A 220 28.67 -6.05 -0.92
N LYS A 221 28.07 -7.24 -1.06
CA LYS A 221 28.74 -8.47 -1.51
C LYS A 221 29.46 -8.28 -2.86
N TYR A 222 28.82 -7.58 -3.80
CA TYR A 222 29.38 -7.33 -5.14
C TYR A 222 30.20 -6.03 -5.22
N ASN A 223 30.53 -5.43 -4.07
CA ASN A 223 31.33 -4.22 -3.95
C ASN A 223 30.85 -3.08 -4.88
N TYR A 224 29.54 -2.91 -4.97
CA TYR A 224 28.91 -1.88 -5.78
C TYR A 224 28.04 -0.96 -4.94
N LYS A 225 28.37 0.33 -4.91
CA LYS A 225 27.61 1.37 -4.20
C LYS A 225 27.11 2.42 -5.19
N PRO A 226 25.83 2.41 -5.57
CA PRO A 226 25.29 3.43 -6.45
C PRO A 226 25.23 4.79 -5.73
N LYS A 227 25.47 5.88 -6.47
CA LYS A 227 25.38 7.25 -5.94
C LYS A 227 23.92 7.69 -5.86
N ILE A 228 23.27 7.46 -4.72
CA ILE A 228 21.88 7.75 -4.47
C ILE A 228 21.74 9.04 -3.65
N LYS A 229 20.75 9.89 -4.01
CA LYS A 229 20.43 11.13 -3.30
C LYS A 229 19.42 10.93 -2.18
N GLY A 230 18.58 9.89 -2.31
CA GLY A 230 17.56 9.61 -1.32
C GLY A 230 16.84 8.30 -1.60
N ILE A 231 16.27 7.75 -0.54
CA ILE A 231 15.54 6.48 -0.55
C ILE A 231 14.13 6.70 -0.02
N PHE A 232 13.17 6.07 -0.67
CA PHE A 232 11.75 6.16 -0.34
C PHE A 232 11.24 4.78 0.11
N LEU A 233 10.90 4.66 1.39
CA LEU A 233 10.34 3.45 1.99
C LEU A 233 8.85 3.59 2.23
N GLY A 234 8.10 2.53 2.00
CA GLY A 234 6.69 2.48 2.30
C GLY A 234 6.08 1.10 2.12
N SER A 235 4.81 0.97 2.45
CA SER A 235 4.00 -0.26 2.38
C SER A 235 4.38 -1.35 3.37
N GLU A 236 5.52 -1.28 4.02
CA GLU A 236 5.97 -2.15 5.11
C GLU A 236 6.51 -1.30 6.27
N GLY A 237 6.54 -1.88 7.47
CA GLY A 237 7.25 -1.28 8.60
C GLY A 237 8.76 -1.42 8.41
N ALA A 238 9.51 -0.41 8.85
CA ALA A 238 10.95 -0.45 8.98
C ALA A 238 11.32 0.01 10.40
N THR A 239 12.24 -0.68 11.05
CA THR A 239 12.76 -0.23 12.34
C THR A 239 13.72 0.95 12.15
N ILE A 240 14.01 1.68 13.23
CA ILE A 240 15.05 2.73 13.21
C ILE A 240 16.39 2.14 12.74
N GLU A 241 16.71 0.92 13.20
CA GLU A 241 17.92 0.22 12.81
C GLU A 241 17.96 -0.12 11.31
N ASP A 242 16.83 -0.61 10.75
CA ASP A 242 16.74 -0.87 9.30
C ASP A 242 17.00 0.41 8.48
N LYS A 243 16.40 1.52 8.91
CA LYS A 243 16.59 2.82 8.23
C LYS A 243 18.03 3.30 8.36
N ARG A 244 18.64 3.14 9.54
CA ARG A 244 20.03 3.50 9.80
C ARG A 244 20.99 2.71 8.92
N LEU A 245 20.87 1.38 8.87
CA LEU A 245 21.70 0.51 8.02
C LEU A 245 21.61 0.92 6.53
N ILE A 246 20.39 1.17 6.05
CA ILE A 246 20.17 1.61 4.66
C ILE A 246 20.80 2.99 4.42
N SER A 247 20.56 3.94 5.33
CA SER A 247 21.08 5.31 5.23
C SER A 247 22.62 5.35 5.24
N GLU A 248 23.25 4.60 6.13
CA GLU A 248 24.72 4.50 6.23
C GLU A 248 25.33 3.85 4.98
N PHE A 249 24.74 2.75 4.50
CA PHE A 249 25.24 2.10 3.30
C PHE A 249 25.18 3.03 2.07
N PHE A 250 24.05 3.69 1.82
CA PHE A 250 23.87 4.53 0.64
C PHE A 250 24.38 5.97 0.83
N ASP A 251 24.72 6.37 2.04
CA ASP A 251 25.11 7.75 2.41
C ASP A 251 24.07 8.79 1.94
N CYS A 252 22.79 8.55 2.26
CA CYS A 252 21.69 9.40 1.83
C CYS A 252 20.50 9.39 2.79
N LYS A 253 19.61 10.38 2.64
CA LYS A 253 18.38 10.48 3.40
C LYS A 253 17.42 9.34 3.07
N VAL A 254 16.82 8.75 4.12
CA VAL A 254 15.75 7.77 4.03
C VAL A 254 14.43 8.41 4.42
N VAL A 255 13.47 8.45 3.51
CA VAL A 255 12.13 8.97 3.74
C VAL A 255 11.16 7.80 3.82
N HIS A 256 10.56 7.59 4.98
CA HIS A 256 9.61 6.51 5.23
C HIS A 256 8.22 7.08 5.46
N TRP A 257 7.19 6.53 4.78
CA TRP A 257 5.82 6.97 4.96
C TRP A 257 4.90 5.82 5.33
N TYR A 258 3.83 6.16 6.04
CA TYR A 258 2.70 5.31 6.39
C TYR A 258 1.46 5.73 5.59
N GLY A 259 0.72 4.77 5.06
CA GLY A 259 -0.54 5.00 4.36
C GLY A 259 -1.21 3.71 3.94
N GLN A 260 -2.48 3.79 3.56
CA GLN A 260 -3.31 2.64 3.19
C GLN A 260 -3.99 2.85 1.82
N SER A 261 -4.37 1.73 1.19
CA SER A 261 -5.14 1.74 -0.06
C SER A 261 -6.50 2.42 0.09
N GLU A 262 -7.09 2.36 1.27
CA GLU A 262 -8.36 2.97 1.66
C GLU A 262 -8.32 4.50 1.71
N LYS A 263 -7.13 5.09 1.67
CA LYS A 263 -6.88 6.54 1.66
C LYS A 263 -7.49 7.28 2.85
N VAL A 264 -7.37 6.71 4.05
CA VAL A 264 -7.91 7.30 5.27
C VAL A 264 -6.86 8.04 6.10
N ALA A 265 -5.59 7.65 6.01
CA ALA A 265 -4.47 8.33 6.64
C ALA A 265 -3.23 8.30 5.76
N LEU A 266 -2.42 9.34 5.83
CA LEU A 266 -1.10 9.43 5.24
C LEU A 266 -0.19 10.20 6.18
N ALA A 267 0.98 9.65 6.47
CA ALA A 267 1.95 10.26 7.36
C ALA A 267 3.38 9.95 6.92
N VAL A 268 4.34 10.77 7.30
CA VAL A 268 5.73 10.63 6.90
C VAL A 268 6.66 10.85 8.09
N ASP A 269 7.64 9.97 8.25
CA ASP A 269 8.75 10.14 9.17
C ASP A 269 9.78 11.07 8.55
N ILE A 270 9.80 12.32 9.04
CA ILE A 270 10.67 13.37 8.51
C ILE A 270 12.02 13.38 9.24
N GLU A 271 12.00 13.09 10.53
CA GLU A 271 13.14 13.18 11.45
C GLU A 271 13.87 11.84 11.62
N GLU A 272 13.43 10.80 10.92
CA GLU A 272 13.96 9.42 10.97
C GLU A 272 13.92 8.79 12.38
N ASN A 273 12.93 9.18 13.19
CA ASN A 273 12.77 8.79 14.59
C ASN A 273 11.49 7.98 14.89
N ASP A 274 10.83 7.42 13.86
CA ASP A 274 9.56 6.70 13.91
C ASP A 274 8.36 7.54 14.42
N MET A 275 8.48 8.86 14.37
CA MET A 275 7.37 9.79 14.55
C MET A 275 6.85 10.25 13.18
N PHE A 276 5.78 9.62 12.74
CA PHE A 276 5.19 9.89 11.43
C PHE A 276 4.27 11.09 11.50
N ARG A 277 4.69 12.22 10.95
CA ARG A 277 3.89 13.44 10.87
C ARG A 277 2.73 13.28 9.91
N VAL A 278 1.52 13.52 10.38
CA VAL A 278 0.26 13.30 9.67
C VAL A 278 -0.02 14.42 8.67
N PHE A 279 -0.36 14.07 7.44
CA PHE A 279 -0.96 15.01 6.51
C PHE A 279 -2.42 15.26 6.87
N THR A 280 -2.69 16.32 7.60
CA THR A 280 -4.02 16.72 8.06
C THR A 280 -4.95 17.18 6.92
N SER A 281 -4.38 17.45 5.75
CA SER A 281 -5.11 17.64 4.50
C SER A 281 -5.59 16.34 3.86
N TYR A 282 -5.06 15.18 4.30
CA TYR A 282 -5.38 13.87 3.72
C TYR A 282 -6.44 13.11 4.52
N GLY A 283 -6.34 13.14 5.83
CA GLY A 283 -7.26 12.47 6.72
C GLY A 283 -6.99 12.80 8.18
N TYR A 284 -7.87 12.35 9.04
CA TYR A 284 -7.78 12.53 10.49
C TYR A 284 -7.70 11.17 11.20
N PRO A 285 -6.53 10.78 11.70
CA PRO A 285 -6.36 9.56 12.49
C PRO A 285 -6.66 9.80 13.97
N ARG A 286 -7.20 8.77 14.62
CA ARG A 286 -7.38 8.65 16.06
C ARG A 286 -6.98 7.25 16.50
N VAL A 287 -6.80 7.03 17.79
CA VAL A 287 -6.64 5.69 18.36
C VAL A 287 -7.87 5.36 19.19
N VAL A 288 -8.49 4.22 18.89
CA VAL A 288 -9.63 3.69 19.62
C VAL A 288 -9.32 2.25 19.99
N ASP A 289 -9.33 1.91 21.27
CA ASP A 289 -8.98 0.58 21.80
C ASP A 289 -7.62 0.07 21.29
N GLY A 290 -6.64 0.95 21.17
CA GLY A 290 -5.29 0.63 20.69
C GLY A 290 -5.18 0.40 19.17
N GLU A 291 -6.27 0.55 18.41
CA GLU A 291 -6.30 0.45 16.96
C GLU A 291 -6.37 1.84 16.31
N LEU A 292 -5.60 2.06 15.27
CA LEU A 292 -5.67 3.28 14.47
C LEU A 292 -6.97 3.30 13.67
N VAL A 293 -7.76 4.33 13.91
CA VAL A 293 -9.03 4.62 13.22
C VAL A 293 -8.88 5.94 12.49
N ALA A 294 -9.29 6.02 11.24
CA ALA A 294 -9.11 7.25 10.49
C ALA A 294 -10.29 7.63 9.60
N THR A 295 -10.44 8.93 9.35
CA THR A 295 -11.46 9.53 8.47
C THR A 295 -10.80 10.16 7.26
N SER A 296 -11.23 9.77 6.06
CA SER A 296 -10.68 10.25 4.78
C SER A 296 -11.20 11.63 4.40
N PHE A 297 -10.32 12.51 3.93
CA PHE A 297 -10.69 13.80 3.33
C PHE A 297 -10.53 13.83 1.81
N VAL A 298 -9.96 12.79 1.22
CA VAL A 298 -9.49 12.79 -0.17
C VAL A 298 -10.30 11.90 -1.11
N ASN A 299 -11.10 10.97 -0.60
CA ASN A 299 -11.89 10.06 -1.44
C ASN A 299 -13.39 10.29 -1.28
N ARG A 300 -13.99 11.08 -2.16
CA ARG A 300 -15.42 11.36 -2.15
C ARG A 300 -16.30 10.24 -2.72
N ALA A 301 -15.74 9.28 -3.45
CA ALA A 301 -16.52 8.16 -3.97
C ALA A 301 -16.91 7.16 -2.87
N LEU A 302 -15.98 6.91 -1.95
CA LEU A 302 -16.18 6.12 -0.74
C LEU A 302 -15.61 6.94 0.44
N PRO A 303 -16.37 7.91 0.96
CA PRO A 303 -15.89 8.83 1.98
C PRO A 303 -15.92 8.16 3.36
N LEU A 304 -14.89 7.38 3.64
CA LEU A 304 -14.78 6.58 4.88
C LEU A 304 -14.65 7.47 6.12
N ILE A 305 -15.51 7.21 7.10
CA ILE A 305 -15.52 7.83 8.42
C ILE A 305 -15.23 6.76 9.46
N ASN A 306 -14.38 7.06 10.44
CA ASN A 306 -14.05 6.16 11.54
C ASN A 306 -13.62 4.76 11.06
N TYR A 307 -12.85 4.70 9.98
CA TYR A 307 -12.43 3.41 9.41
C TYR A 307 -11.31 2.79 10.24
N LYS A 308 -11.53 1.55 10.65
CA LYS A 308 -10.57 0.71 11.38
C LYS A 308 -9.49 0.20 10.44
N THR A 309 -8.27 0.73 10.56
CA THR A 309 -7.15 0.34 9.69
C THR A 309 -6.65 -1.08 9.96
N GLY A 310 -6.85 -1.57 11.17
CA GLY A 310 -6.32 -2.84 11.65
C GLY A 310 -4.89 -2.73 12.19
N ASP A 311 -4.28 -1.58 12.11
CA ASP A 311 -2.94 -1.32 12.66
C ASP A 311 -3.06 -0.80 14.10
N GLY A 312 -2.19 -1.27 14.98
CA GLY A 312 -2.02 -0.67 16.30
C GLY A 312 -1.12 0.55 16.20
N ALA A 313 -1.41 1.59 16.96
CA ALA A 313 -0.57 2.79 16.97
C ALA A 313 -0.82 3.64 18.20
N GLU A 314 0.01 4.67 18.38
CA GLU A 314 -0.20 5.77 19.32
C GLU A 314 -0.26 7.09 18.56
N ILE A 315 -1.08 8.04 19.06
CA ILE A 315 -1.13 9.41 18.55
C ILE A 315 -0.49 10.34 19.58
N VAL A 316 0.36 11.23 19.09
CA VAL A 316 0.95 12.32 19.86
C VAL A 316 0.72 13.62 19.10
N GLU A 317 0.43 14.69 19.82
CA GLU A 317 0.24 16.02 19.24
C GLU A 317 1.17 17.02 19.92
N ASP A 318 1.70 17.94 19.12
CA ASP A 318 2.29 19.19 19.60
C ASP A 318 1.36 20.39 19.28
N ASP A 319 1.85 21.60 19.43
CA ASP A 319 1.06 22.81 19.16
C ASP A 319 0.57 22.91 17.71
N LYS A 320 1.26 22.28 16.74
CA LYS A 320 1.03 22.46 15.31
C LYS A 320 0.71 21.17 14.58
N TYR A 321 1.25 20.04 15.01
CA TYR A 321 1.24 18.81 14.25
C TYR A 321 0.66 17.64 15.03
N ILE A 322 0.19 16.63 14.28
CA ILE A 322 -0.18 15.32 14.81
C ILE A 322 0.84 14.30 14.30
N TYR A 323 1.22 13.38 15.16
CA TYR A 323 2.13 12.29 14.83
C TYR A 323 1.52 10.94 15.16
N ILE A 324 1.78 9.97 14.31
CA ILE A 324 1.54 8.55 14.58
C ILE A 324 2.88 7.93 14.95
N LYS A 325 2.94 7.21 16.06
CA LYS A 325 4.14 6.49 16.52
C LYS A 325 3.79 5.07 16.93
N ASN A 326 4.81 4.24 17.16
CA ASN A 326 4.65 2.85 17.59
C ASN A 326 3.69 2.07 16.68
N ILE A 327 3.78 2.33 15.35
CA ILE A 327 2.92 1.67 14.39
C ILE A 327 3.22 0.19 14.39
N GLN A 328 2.28 -0.58 14.93
CA GLN A 328 2.29 -2.04 14.85
C GLN A 328 1.54 -2.46 13.58
N SER A 329 2.14 -2.14 12.43
CA SER A 329 1.61 -2.58 11.15
C SER A 329 1.62 -4.11 11.11
N ARG A 330 0.51 -4.69 10.71
CA ARG A 330 0.47 -6.12 10.40
C ARG A 330 1.23 -6.44 9.12
N ARG A 331 1.43 -5.41 8.28
CA ARG A 331 2.18 -5.49 7.05
C ARG A 331 3.67 -5.44 7.36
N GLY A 332 4.43 -6.40 6.79
CA GLY A 332 5.88 -6.44 6.91
C GLY A 332 6.44 -7.27 8.07
N LYS A 333 5.58 -7.76 8.99
CA LYS A 333 5.99 -8.78 9.98
C LYS A 333 5.66 -10.21 9.54
N ASP A 334 4.79 -10.35 8.54
CA ASP A 334 4.34 -11.63 8.03
C ASP A 334 5.17 -12.00 6.80
N PHE A 335 6.05 -12.95 6.96
CA PHE A 335 6.89 -13.47 5.88
C PHE A 335 6.59 -14.95 5.66
N VAL A 336 6.58 -15.35 4.39
CA VAL A 336 6.71 -16.74 3.99
C VAL A 336 8.18 -17.02 3.68
N TYR A 337 8.71 -18.13 4.16
CA TYR A 337 10.13 -18.46 4.09
C TYR A 337 10.37 -19.57 3.07
N PHE A 338 11.22 -19.30 2.12
CA PHE A 338 11.72 -20.32 1.20
C PHE A 338 12.81 -21.18 1.88
N ASP A 339 13.72 -20.54 2.57
CA ASP A 339 14.74 -21.12 3.43
C ASP A 339 15.03 -20.17 4.62
N LYS A 340 16.09 -20.41 5.38
CA LYS A 340 16.45 -19.60 6.55
C LYS A 340 16.83 -18.16 6.18
N ASP A 341 17.37 -17.95 4.99
CA ASP A 341 17.93 -16.69 4.53
C ASP A 341 17.01 -15.97 3.53
N LYS A 342 16.07 -16.70 2.91
CA LYS A 342 15.18 -16.18 1.88
C LYS A 342 13.74 -16.18 2.32
N GLN A 343 13.18 -14.98 2.41
CA GLN A 343 11.79 -14.75 2.79
C GLN A 343 11.09 -13.81 1.81
N ILE A 344 9.79 -13.92 1.70
CA ILE A 344 8.94 -13.02 0.91
C ILE A 344 7.90 -12.43 1.84
N SER A 345 7.82 -11.10 1.91
CA SER A 345 6.77 -10.43 2.67
C SER A 345 5.40 -10.71 2.04
N THR A 346 4.40 -10.98 2.85
CA THR A 346 3.01 -11.13 2.38
C THR A 346 2.50 -9.88 1.66
N THR A 347 3.09 -8.71 1.91
CA THR A 347 2.78 -7.47 1.18
C THR A 347 3.31 -7.46 -0.25
N ALA A 348 4.33 -8.24 -0.55
CA ALA A 348 4.86 -8.41 -1.89
C ALA A 348 3.98 -9.31 -2.77
N ILE A 349 3.06 -10.07 -2.17
CA ILE A 349 2.10 -10.90 -2.89
C ILE A 349 1.02 -9.99 -3.47
N ASN A 350 1.12 -9.70 -4.76
CA ASN A 350 0.19 -8.83 -5.46
C ASN A 350 -0.80 -9.65 -6.29
N LEU A 351 -2.03 -9.68 -5.85
CA LEU A 351 -3.15 -10.29 -6.56
C LEU A 351 -3.86 -9.18 -7.35
N HIS A 352 -3.97 -9.31 -8.65
CA HIS A 352 -4.47 -8.25 -9.54
C HIS A 352 -5.64 -8.67 -10.43
N SER A 353 -6.03 -9.94 -10.38
CA SER A 353 -7.14 -10.45 -11.18
C SER A 353 -8.49 -10.13 -10.55
N GLN A 354 -9.53 -10.15 -11.37
CA GLN A 354 -10.93 -10.06 -10.92
C GLN A 354 -11.34 -11.24 -10.03
N ILE A 355 -10.50 -12.26 -9.91
CA ILE A 355 -10.72 -13.43 -9.05
C ILE A 355 -10.92 -13.02 -7.59
N GLN A 356 -10.35 -11.89 -7.15
CA GLN A 356 -10.50 -11.36 -5.81
C GLN A 356 -11.98 -10.98 -5.50
N ASP A 357 -12.75 -10.67 -6.52
CA ASP A 357 -14.17 -10.37 -6.35
C ASP A 357 -14.99 -11.61 -6.00
N GLU A 358 -14.47 -12.81 -6.29
CA GLU A 358 -15.10 -14.10 -6.03
C GLU A 358 -14.71 -14.72 -4.68
N ILE A 359 -13.69 -14.16 -4.00
CA ILE A 359 -13.14 -14.69 -2.76
C ILE A 359 -13.58 -13.84 -1.58
N LEU A 360 -14.06 -14.48 -0.51
CA LEU A 360 -14.33 -13.82 0.77
C LEU A 360 -13.04 -13.64 1.58
N TYR A 361 -12.19 -14.68 1.61
CA TYR A 361 -10.93 -14.69 2.34
C TYR A 361 -9.96 -15.74 1.80
N TYR A 362 -8.67 -15.53 2.00
CA TYR A 362 -7.67 -16.58 1.87
C TYR A 362 -6.69 -16.54 3.04
N GLN A 363 -6.09 -17.68 3.35
CA GLN A 363 -5.11 -17.85 4.41
C GLN A 363 -3.94 -18.66 3.91
N ILE A 364 -2.75 -18.16 4.17
CA ILE A 364 -1.50 -18.86 3.93
C ILE A 364 -1.12 -19.59 5.21
N HIS A 365 -0.83 -20.88 5.14
CA HIS A 365 -0.36 -21.68 6.24
C HIS A 365 0.99 -22.29 5.88
N GLN A 366 2.05 -21.93 6.62
CA GLN A 366 3.39 -22.43 6.37
C GLN A 366 3.91 -23.24 7.56
N LYS A 367 4.18 -24.54 7.31
CA LYS A 367 4.72 -25.49 8.28
C LYS A 367 6.16 -25.89 7.97
N GLU A 368 6.55 -25.81 6.69
CA GLU A 368 7.85 -26.20 6.17
C GLU A 368 8.40 -25.08 5.27
N PHE A 369 9.73 -25.00 5.18
CA PHE A 369 10.38 -24.11 4.22
C PHE A 369 9.97 -24.46 2.78
N ALA A 370 9.83 -23.44 1.95
CA ALA A 370 9.44 -23.55 0.54
C ALA A 370 8.06 -24.17 0.27
N LYS A 371 7.27 -24.50 1.32
CA LYS A 371 5.92 -25.10 1.15
C LYS A 371 4.87 -24.27 1.86
N ILE A 372 3.74 -24.06 1.20
CA ILE A 372 2.58 -23.39 1.78
C ILE A 372 1.29 -24.13 1.44
N GLU A 373 0.40 -24.21 2.42
CA GLU A 373 -1.00 -24.56 2.23
C GLU A 373 -1.79 -23.26 2.05
N LEU A 374 -2.56 -23.17 0.98
CA LEU A 374 -3.42 -22.03 0.67
C LEU A 374 -4.87 -22.40 0.88
N LYS A 375 -5.49 -21.86 1.93
CA LYS A 375 -6.91 -22.04 2.21
C LYS A 375 -7.70 -20.88 1.61
N ILE A 376 -8.72 -21.17 0.82
CA ILE A 376 -9.51 -20.17 0.10
C ILE A 376 -10.97 -20.31 0.48
N LEU A 377 -11.55 -19.23 0.96
CA LEU A 377 -12.98 -19.13 1.28
C LEU A 377 -13.69 -18.36 0.17
N GLN A 378 -14.50 -19.05 -0.63
CA GLN A 378 -15.29 -18.45 -1.69
C GLN A 378 -16.43 -17.60 -1.12
N LYS A 379 -16.78 -16.48 -1.76
CA LYS A 379 -17.96 -15.70 -1.39
C LYS A 379 -19.24 -16.49 -1.66
N ALA A 380 -20.22 -16.39 -0.77
CA ALA A 380 -21.54 -17.00 -0.96
C ALA A 380 -22.30 -16.44 -2.18
N THR A 381 -21.94 -15.23 -2.61
CA THR A 381 -22.50 -14.54 -3.78
C THR A 381 -21.74 -14.83 -5.08
N SER A 382 -20.66 -15.60 -5.01
CA SER A 382 -19.87 -15.98 -6.18
C SER A 382 -20.64 -16.95 -7.07
N ASN A 383 -20.67 -16.66 -8.36
CA ASN A 383 -21.21 -17.56 -9.38
C ASN A 383 -20.12 -18.37 -10.11
N MET A 384 -18.85 -18.21 -9.68
CA MET A 384 -17.73 -18.93 -10.30
C MET A 384 -17.70 -20.39 -9.85
N ASP A 385 -17.45 -21.28 -10.79
CA ASP A 385 -17.21 -22.70 -10.49
C ASP A 385 -16.05 -22.85 -9.49
N PRO A 386 -16.23 -23.63 -8.40
CA PRO A 386 -15.22 -23.79 -7.37
C PRO A 386 -13.86 -24.30 -7.87
N ASN A 387 -13.84 -25.23 -8.85
CA ASN A 387 -12.59 -25.75 -9.41
C ASN A 387 -11.86 -24.70 -10.24
N LYS A 388 -12.62 -23.94 -11.04
CA LYS A 388 -12.07 -22.82 -11.83
C LYS A 388 -11.52 -21.72 -10.92
N LEU A 389 -12.21 -21.41 -9.83
CA LEU A 389 -11.73 -20.44 -8.82
C LEU A 389 -10.40 -20.91 -8.23
N LEU A 390 -10.34 -22.16 -7.82
CA LEU A 390 -9.12 -22.77 -7.24
C LEU A 390 -7.96 -22.75 -8.25
N GLU A 391 -8.20 -23.11 -9.50
CA GLU A 391 -7.20 -23.10 -10.57
C GLU A 391 -6.64 -21.69 -10.79
N VAL A 392 -7.51 -20.72 -11.04
CA VAL A 392 -7.10 -19.34 -11.36
C VAL A 392 -6.37 -18.69 -10.20
N PHE A 393 -6.90 -18.82 -8.98
CA PHE A 393 -6.27 -18.24 -7.80
C PHE A 393 -4.92 -18.87 -7.48
N SER A 394 -4.82 -20.21 -7.61
CA SER A 394 -3.55 -20.92 -7.42
C SER A 394 -2.51 -20.52 -8.46
N ALA A 395 -2.92 -20.31 -9.71
CA ALA A 395 -2.02 -19.85 -10.76
C ALA A 395 -1.48 -18.44 -10.47
N GLU A 396 -2.33 -17.55 -9.98
CA GLU A 396 -1.92 -16.19 -9.60
C GLU A 396 -0.96 -16.20 -8.38
N MET A 397 -1.24 -17.03 -7.38
CA MET A 397 -0.35 -17.22 -6.23
C MET A 397 1.00 -17.80 -6.65
N ARG A 398 1.04 -18.80 -7.52
CA ARG A 398 2.28 -19.37 -8.08
C ARG A 398 3.07 -18.36 -8.90
N ALA A 399 2.42 -17.41 -9.54
CA ALA A 399 3.10 -16.32 -10.25
C ALA A 399 3.84 -15.39 -9.30
N ASN A 400 3.34 -15.19 -8.07
CA ASN A 400 3.97 -14.38 -7.03
C ASN A 400 5.01 -15.17 -6.21
N LEU A 401 4.78 -16.46 -6.00
CA LEU A 401 5.58 -17.33 -5.13
C LEU A 401 6.18 -18.50 -5.94
N LYS A 402 6.90 -18.18 -7.02
CA LYS A 402 7.37 -19.15 -8.04
C LYS A 402 8.18 -20.32 -7.49
N ASP A 403 8.94 -20.05 -6.44
CA ASP A 403 9.86 -21.05 -5.87
C ASP A 403 9.19 -21.90 -4.78
N PHE A 404 7.92 -21.62 -4.44
CA PHE A 404 7.18 -22.35 -3.42
C PHE A 404 6.33 -23.49 -4.01
N GLU A 405 6.30 -24.61 -3.30
CA GLU A 405 5.28 -25.64 -3.48
C GLU A 405 4.00 -25.14 -2.83
N ILE A 406 2.92 -25.03 -3.63
CA ILE A 406 1.63 -24.50 -3.18
C ILE A 406 0.58 -25.59 -3.29
N ASP A 407 0.07 -26.02 -2.14
CA ASP A 407 -1.13 -26.83 -2.03
C ASP A 407 -2.32 -25.93 -1.70
N ALA A 408 -3.31 -25.87 -2.60
CA ALA A 408 -4.43 -24.96 -2.47
C ALA A 408 -5.76 -25.71 -2.40
N ARG A 409 -6.63 -25.29 -1.48
CA ARG A 409 -7.97 -25.88 -1.34
C ARG A 409 -9.02 -24.85 -0.94
N LEU A 410 -10.25 -25.11 -1.35
CA LEU A 410 -11.41 -24.40 -0.85
C LEU A 410 -11.76 -24.90 0.55
N VAL A 411 -12.15 -23.95 1.43
CA VAL A 411 -12.48 -24.21 2.82
C VAL A 411 -13.76 -23.52 3.25
N LYS A 412 -14.32 -23.97 4.36
CA LYS A 412 -15.40 -23.27 5.06
C LYS A 412 -14.81 -22.26 6.05
N GLU A 413 -15.64 -21.34 6.53
CA GLU A 413 -15.21 -20.26 7.43
C GLU A 413 -14.65 -20.77 8.77
N ASP A 414 -15.15 -21.89 9.27
CA ASP A 414 -14.68 -22.54 10.51
C ASP A 414 -13.28 -23.16 10.39
N GLU A 415 -12.79 -23.42 9.17
CA GLU A 415 -11.44 -23.91 8.90
C GLU A 415 -10.39 -22.81 8.80
N ILE A 416 -10.80 -21.53 8.79
CA ILE A 416 -9.90 -20.38 8.78
C ILE A 416 -9.45 -20.06 10.20
N ALA A 417 -8.15 -20.07 10.44
CA ALA A 417 -7.59 -19.71 11.74
C ALA A 417 -7.90 -18.25 12.10
N LYS A 418 -8.36 -18.04 13.33
CA LYS A 418 -8.70 -16.72 13.85
C LYS A 418 -7.82 -16.40 15.06
N SER A 419 -7.51 -15.12 15.25
CA SER A 419 -6.84 -14.62 16.44
C SER A 419 -7.72 -14.83 17.69
N HIS A 420 -7.12 -14.70 18.88
CA HIS A 420 -7.85 -14.75 20.16
C HIS A 420 -9.02 -13.74 20.26
N ARG A 421 -9.03 -12.71 19.42
CA ARG A 421 -10.12 -11.72 19.29
C ARG A 421 -11.09 -12.04 18.16
N GLY A 422 -11.08 -13.27 17.62
CA GLY A 422 -11.97 -13.72 16.55
C GLY A 422 -11.67 -13.16 15.15
N LYS A 423 -10.53 -12.47 14.95
CA LYS A 423 -10.14 -11.93 13.63
C LYS A 423 -9.42 -12.99 12.82
N MET A 424 -9.78 -13.16 11.55
CA MET A 424 -9.08 -14.02 10.60
C MET A 424 -7.62 -13.59 10.46
N ILE A 425 -6.69 -14.54 10.35
CA ILE A 425 -5.25 -14.35 10.23
C ILE A 425 -4.84 -14.70 8.81
N LEU A 426 -4.12 -13.80 8.11
CA LEU A 426 -3.68 -14.06 6.74
C LEU A 426 -2.60 -15.16 6.68
N LEU A 427 -1.59 -15.06 7.54
CA LEU A 427 -0.49 -16.02 7.60
C LEU A 427 -0.48 -16.74 8.96
N VAL A 428 -0.58 -18.06 8.90
CA VAL A 428 -0.32 -18.94 10.03
C VAL A 428 1.08 -19.51 9.83
N GLN A 429 2.03 -19.01 10.64
CA GLN A 429 3.42 -19.41 10.58
C GLN A 429 3.73 -20.41 11.68
N GLU A 430 4.11 -21.65 11.31
CA GLU A 430 4.46 -22.73 12.25
C GLU A 430 5.91 -23.21 12.06
N LEU A 431 6.72 -22.50 11.27
CA LEU A 431 8.13 -22.86 11.12
C LEU A 431 8.87 -22.81 12.45
N LYS A 432 9.66 -23.84 12.70
CA LYS A 432 10.59 -23.86 13.81
C LYS A 432 11.94 -23.39 13.32
N PHE A 433 12.34 -22.20 13.77
CA PHE A 433 13.71 -21.73 13.61
C PHE A 433 14.51 -22.30 14.78
N ASP A 434 15.52 -23.13 14.50
CA ASP A 434 16.44 -23.58 15.54
C ASP A 434 17.00 -22.33 16.22
N LYS A 435 16.84 -22.26 17.54
CA LYS A 435 17.49 -21.22 18.34
C LYS A 435 18.99 -21.51 18.27
N GLU A 436 19.69 -20.92 17.30
CA GLU A 436 21.13 -20.86 17.36
C GLU A 436 21.53 -20.07 18.59
N ASN A 437 22.31 -20.76 19.43
CA ASN A 437 22.89 -20.29 20.68
C ASN A 437 23.52 -18.90 20.50
N ASN A 438 22.86 -17.85 20.98
CA ASN A 438 23.55 -16.63 21.33
C ASN A 438 24.44 -16.95 22.55
N LYS A 439 25.70 -17.24 22.29
CA LYS A 439 26.79 -17.07 23.22
C LYS A 439 27.67 -15.93 22.79
#